data_252c6ecffb15bcc3cc7e99f05b18ce6e
#
_entry.id   252c6ecffb15bcc3cc7e99f05b18ce6e
#
_cell.length_a   1.000
_cell.length_b   1.000
_cell.length_c   1.000
_cell.angle_alpha   90.00
_cell.angle_beta   90.00
_cell.angle_gamma   90.00
#
_symmetry.space_group_name_H-M   'P 1'
#
loop_
_entity.id
_entity.type
_entity.pdbx_description
1 polymer ?
#
loop_
_entity_poly.entity_id
_entity_poly.type
_entity_poly.pdbx_seq_one_letter_code
_entity_poly.pdbx_strand_id
1 'polypeptide(L)'
;MTDKEAKHFYNSKEWKKKRIDILIRDRNECQDCIVRIRKAVEEGIRLTPEDRKVRRATEVHHIQELKEHPELALDDDNLIGLCH
;
A
#
# COMPACT_ATOMS: atom_id res chain seq x y z
N MET A 1 -5.71 -4.32 19.13
CA MET A 1 -6.23 -2.93 18.97
C MET A 1 -7.73 -2.97 18.70
N THR A 2 -8.48 -2.13 19.39
CA THR A 2 -9.94 -2.02 19.19
C THR A 2 -10.26 -1.13 17.98
N ASP A 3 -11.52 -1.19 17.52
CA ASP A 3 -11.99 -0.31 16.42
C ASP A 3 -11.82 1.16 16.77
N LYS A 4 -12.09 1.53 18.01
CA LYS A 4 -11.94 2.90 18.49
C LYS A 4 -10.49 3.35 18.46
N GLU A 5 -9.57 2.49 18.89
CA GLU A 5 -8.14 2.75 18.86
C GLU A 5 -7.63 2.88 17.43
N ALA A 6 -8.08 2.00 16.52
CA ALA A 6 -7.71 2.07 15.11
C ALA A 6 -8.17 3.38 14.47
N LYS A 7 -9.41 3.80 14.75
CA LYS A 7 -9.93 5.07 14.25
C LYS A 7 -9.10 6.26 14.75
N HIS A 8 -8.75 6.24 16.03
CA HIS A 8 -7.88 7.25 16.63
C HIS A 8 -6.52 7.30 15.94
N PHE A 9 -5.93 6.12 15.68
CA PHE A 9 -4.66 6.00 14.99
C PHE A 9 -4.72 6.62 13.59
N TYR A 10 -5.74 6.29 12.79
CA TYR A 10 -5.88 6.82 11.42
C TYR A 10 -6.10 8.34 11.37
N ASN A 11 -6.54 8.94 12.47
CA ASN A 11 -6.71 10.39 12.59
C ASN A 11 -5.48 11.09 13.18
N SER A 12 -4.45 10.33 13.55
CA SER A 12 -3.23 10.88 14.17
C SER A 12 -2.35 11.60 13.15
N LYS A 13 -1.57 12.56 13.62
CA LYS A 13 -0.60 13.28 12.80
C LYS A 13 0.51 12.34 12.32
N GLU A 14 0.91 11.40 13.15
CA GLU A 14 1.94 10.41 12.84
C GLU A 14 1.53 9.55 11.65
N TRP A 15 0.30 9.07 11.63
CA TRP A 15 -0.21 8.29 10.50
C TRP A 15 -0.32 9.13 9.23
N LYS A 16 -0.85 10.33 9.33
CA LYS A 16 -1.01 11.20 8.16
C LYS A 16 0.33 11.51 7.50
N LYS A 17 1.35 11.77 8.31
CA LYS A 17 2.71 12.00 7.81
C LYS A 17 3.29 10.72 7.20
N LYS A 18 3.18 9.61 7.90
CA LYS A 18 3.70 8.30 7.44
C LYS A 18 3.05 7.90 6.11
N ARG A 19 1.74 8.11 5.99
CA ARG A 19 1.00 7.82 4.77
C ARG A 19 1.58 8.58 3.57
N ILE A 20 1.86 9.85 3.73
CA ILE A 20 2.46 10.68 2.69
C ILE A 20 3.86 10.15 2.34
N ASP A 21 4.67 9.85 3.36
CA ASP A 21 6.03 9.34 3.16
C ASP A 21 6.03 8.03 2.37
N ILE A 22 5.10 7.13 2.67
CA ILE A 22 4.99 5.85 1.95
C ILE A 22 4.55 6.07 0.50
N LEU A 23 3.60 6.94 0.25
CA LEU A 23 3.17 7.26 -1.12
C LEU A 23 4.33 7.84 -1.93
N ILE A 24 5.16 8.69 -1.33
CA ILE A 24 6.35 9.23 -1.98
C ILE A 24 7.36 8.12 -2.26
N ARG A 25 7.64 7.27 -1.28
CA ARG A 25 8.54 6.11 -1.43
C ARG A 25 8.11 5.25 -2.62
N ASP A 26 6.82 4.99 -2.74
CA ASP A 26 6.24 4.13 -3.78
C ASP A 26 5.94 4.90 -5.07
N ARG A 27 6.40 6.15 -5.16
CA ARG A 27 6.27 7.02 -6.34
C ARG A 27 4.83 7.23 -6.79
N ASN A 28 3.89 7.17 -5.85
CA ASN A 28 2.46 7.24 -6.12
C ASN A 28 1.99 6.17 -7.12
N GLU A 29 2.70 5.04 -7.20
CA GLU A 29 2.36 3.92 -8.06
C GLU A 29 1.84 2.76 -7.22
N CYS A 30 0.75 2.12 -7.68
CA CYS A 30 0.21 0.94 -7.00
C CYS A 30 1.21 -0.20 -7.07
N GLN A 31 1.71 -0.63 -5.93
CA GLN A 31 2.72 -1.69 -5.85
C GLN A 31 2.15 -3.05 -6.28
N ASP A 32 0.87 -3.29 -6.03
CA ASP A 32 0.19 -4.50 -6.46
C ASP A 32 0.12 -4.59 -7.99
N CYS A 33 -0.18 -3.47 -8.67
CA CYS A 33 -0.17 -3.42 -10.13
C CYS A 33 1.22 -3.75 -10.69
N ILE A 34 2.28 -3.21 -10.09
CA ILE A 34 3.65 -3.45 -10.51
C ILE A 34 4.02 -4.92 -10.38
N VAL A 35 3.71 -5.53 -9.24
CA VAL A 35 4.00 -6.94 -8.97
C VAL A 35 3.23 -7.84 -9.94
N ARG A 36 1.96 -7.55 -10.17
CA ARG A 36 1.11 -8.30 -11.09
C ARG A 36 1.66 -8.27 -12.53
N ILE A 37 2.05 -7.10 -12.99
CA ILE A 37 2.60 -6.92 -14.34
C ILE A 37 3.95 -7.67 -14.46
N ARG A 38 4.82 -7.51 -13.48
CA ARG A 38 6.14 -8.18 -13.48
C ARG A 38 5.98 -9.70 -13.51
N LYS A 39 5.09 -10.22 -12.68
CA LYS A 39 4.83 -11.67 -12.62
C LYS A 39 4.31 -12.20 -13.96
N ALA A 40 3.38 -11.48 -14.60
CA ALA A 40 2.83 -11.86 -15.90
C ALA A 40 3.93 -11.90 -16.97
N VAL A 41 4.82 -10.91 -16.98
CA VAL A 41 5.94 -10.85 -17.91
C VAL A 41 6.90 -12.05 -17.70
N GLU A 42 7.21 -12.35 -16.44
CA GLU A 42 8.07 -13.49 -16.08
C GLU A 42 7.46 -14.83 -16.51
N GLU A 43 6.13 -14.96 -16.46
CA GLU A 43 5.41 -16.16 -16.85
C GLU A 43 5.15 -16.23 -18.37
N GLY A 44 5.60 -15.23 -19.12
CA GLY A 44 5.41 -15.17 -20.56
C GLY A 44 3.99 -14.86 -21.01
N ILE A 45 3.16 -14.32 -20.10
CA ILE A 45 1.79 -13.94 -20.40
C ILE A 45 1.79 -12.63 -21.19
N ARG A 46 1.07 -12.64 -22.33
CA ARG A 46 0.94 -11.43 -23.16
C ARG A 46 -0.11 -10.50 -22.57
N LEU A 47 0.32 -9.29 -22.18
CA LEU A 47 -0.56 -8.28 -21.61
C LEU A 47 -1.01 -7.30 -22.68
N THR A 48 -2.29 -6.87 -22.61
CA THR A 48 -2.80 -5.76 -23.42
C THR A 48 -2.26 -4.44 -22.87
N PRO A 49 -2.30 -3.34 -23.65
CA PRO A 49 -1.89 -2.03 -23.14
C PRO A 49 -2.62 -1.63 -21.85
N GLU A 50 -3.91 -1.97 -21.72
CA GLU A 50 -4.68 -1.72 -20.51
C GLU A 50 -4.14 -2.52 -19.32
N ASP A 51 -3.78 -3.78 -19.53
CA ASP A 51 -3.27 -4.65 -18.49
C ASP A 51 -1.87 -4.24 -18.01
N ARG A 52 -1.16 -3.45 -18.81
CA ARG A 52 0.18 -2.94 -18.48
C ARG A 52 0.16 -1.66 -17.68
N LYS A 53 -1.00 -1.05 -17.49
CA LYS A 53 -1.09 0.20 -16.75
C LYS A 53 -0.88 -0.01 -15.25
N VAL A 54 0.02 0.79 -14.70
CA VAL A 54 0.20 0.90 -13.26
C VAL A 54 -0.70 2.03 -12.78
N ARG A 55 -1.71 1.69 -11.99
CA ARG A 55 -2.64 2.69 -11.46
C ARG A 55 -1.97 3.51 -10.37
N ARG A 56 -2.47 4.74 -10.20
CA ARG A 56 -1.98 5.62 -9.14
C ARG A 56 -2.34 5.06 -7.78
N ALA A 57 -1.37 5.01 -6.87
CA ALA A 57 -1.62 4.66 -5.48
C ALA A 57 -2.33 5.82 -4.79
N THR A 58 -3.47 5.54 -4.19
CA THR A 58 -4.27 6.53 -3.46
C THR A 58 -4.42 6.17 -1.99
N GLU A 59 -4.08 4.93 -1.63
CA GLU A 59 -4.23 4.42 -0.28
C GLU A 59 -2.92 3.76 0.18
N VAL A 60 -2.72 3.75 1.49
CA VAL A 60 -1.62 3.00 2.11
C VAL A 60 -2.24 1.95 3.02
N HIS A 61 -1.86 0.70 2.80
CA HIS A 61 -2.37 -0.45 3.54
C HIS A 61 -1.30 -1.04 4.43
N HIS A 62 -1.74 -1.65 5.53
CA HIS A 62 -0.87 -2.46 6.38
C HIS A 62 -0.84 -3.88 5.81
N ILE A 63 0.36 -4.42 5.56
CA ILE A 63 0.54 -5.78 5.06
C ILE A 63 0.03 -6.77 6.10
N GLN A 64 0.46 -6.61 7.35
CA GLN A 64 -0.12 -7.29 8.50
C GLN A 64 -1.10 -6.35 9.18
N GLU A 65 -2.31 -6.81 9.41
CA GLU A 65 -3.41 -5.97 9.86
C GLU A 65 -3.09 -5.17 11.14
N LEU A 66 -3.48 -3.91 11.13
CA LEU A 66 -3.23 -2.98 12.23
C LEU A 66 -3.76 -3.50 13.56
N LYS A 67 -4.97 -4.06 13.57
CA LYS A 67 -5.61 -4.54 14.79
C LYS A 67 -4.90 -5.71 15.42
N GLU A 68 -4.29 -6.57 14.60
CA GLU A 68 -3.57 -7.77 15.07
C GLU A 68 -2.10 -7.47 15.36
N HIS A 69 -1.54 -6.48 14.66
CA HIS A 69 -0.13 -6.11 14.78
C HIS A 69 0.05 -4.60 14.98
N PRO A 70 -0.49 -4.04 16.07
CA PRO A 70 -0.37 -2.59 16.32
C PRO A 70 1.07 -2.12 16.48
N GLU A 71 1.98 -3.00 16.85
CA GLU A 71 3.43 -2.70 16.96
C GLU A 71 4.05 -2.38 15.61
N LEU A 72 3.42 -2.81 14.51
CA LEU A 72 3.87 -2.55 13.14
C LEU A 72 3.12 -1.40 12.47
N ALA A 73 2.37 -0.63 13.25
CA ALA A 73 1.48 0.42 12.73
C ALA A 73 2.21 1.48 11.89
N LEU A 74 3.44 1.81 12.26
CA LEU A 74 4.26 2.82 11.57
C LEU A 74 5.55 2.24 10.98
N ASP A 75 5.63 0.91 10.86
CA ASP A 75 6.78 0.23 10.28
C ASP A 75 6.72 0.35 8.76
N ASP A 76 7.73 0.96 8.15
CA ASP A 76 7.79 1.17 6.71
C ASP A 76 7.70 -0.15 5.92
N ASP A 77 8.28 -1.23 6.46
CA ASP A 77 8.25 -2.54 5.80
C ASP A 77 6.88 -3.21 5.86
N ASN A 78 5.99 -2.71 6.70
CA ASN A 78 4.61 -3.21 6.81
C ASN A 78 3.61 -2.35 6.07
N LEU A 79 4.06 -1.34 5.33
CA LEU A 79 3.19 -0.38 4.65
C LEU A 79 3.43 -0.41 3.14
N ILE A 80 2.34 -0.34 2.38
CA ILE A 80 2.38 -0.42 0.93
C ILE A 80 1.34 0.51 0.30
N GLY A 81 1.76 1.24 -0.75
CA GLY A 81 0.83 2.08 -1.52
C GLY A 81 0.08 1.26 -2.56
N LEU A 82 -1.25 1.38 -2.56
CA LEU A 82 -2.14 0.64 -3.45
C LEU A 82 -3.16 1.57 -4.11
N CYS A 83 -3.65 1.16 -5.28
CA CYS A 83 -4.77 1.83 -5.93
C CYS A 83 -6.09 1.44 -5.25
N HIS A 84 -7.07 2.27 -5.46
CA HIS A 84 -8.41 2.03 -4.92
C HIS A 84 -9.11 0.89 -5.67
#